data_377ffce15bdb00b008dd4f31e741ca16
#
_entry.id   377ffce15bdb00b008dd4f31e741ca16
#
_cell.length_a   1.000
_cell.length_b   1.000
_cell.length_c   1.000
_cell.angle_alpha   90.00
_cell.angle_beta   90.00
_cell.angle_gamma   90.00
#
_symmetry.space_group_name_H-M   'P 1'
#
loop_
_entity.id
_entity.type
_entity.pdbx_description
1 polymer ?
#
loop_
_entity_poly.entity_id
_entity_poly.type
_entity_poly.pdbx_seq_one_letter_code
_entity_poly.pdbx_strand_id
1 'polypeptide(L)'
;MGTHEYEDDPRNEDVLISVNGELFPRKEAKVSVFDSGFLLGDGVWESFRLHNGKLVFIEEHLDRLFHGASEISLDPGRSREEIRSEINRVISANEMHDNVHLRLIVSRGLKPTPYQAPWVISSKPTIVIIPEFKKANEKRSIDGIRLVSRSEEHTSE
;
A
#
# COMPACT_ATOMS: atom_id res chain seq x y z
N MET A 1 25.08 -6.75 -5.75
CA MET A 1 23.90 -5.95 -6.13
C MET A 1 22.72 -6.46 -5.32
N GLY A 2 22.07 -5.60 -4.56
CA GLY A 2 20.94 -5.97 -3.71
C GLY A 2 19.65 -6.25 -4.50
N THR A 3 18.72 -6.97 -3.91
CA THR A 3 17.42 -7.29 -4.52
C THR A 3 16.51 -6.06 -4.67
N HIS A 4 16.86 -4.92 -4.06
CA HIS A 4 16.11 -3.68 -4.04
C HIS A 4 17.03 -2.51 -4.40
N GLU A 5 17.41 -2.41 -5.67
CA GLU A 5 18.02 -1.18 -6.19
C GLU A 5 16.90 -0.14 -6.34
N TYR A 6 17.09 1.00 -5.68
CA TYR A 6 16.23 2.16 -5.86
C TYR A 6 16.68 2.87 -7.14
N GLU A 7 15.76 3.03 -8.09
CA GLU A 7 15.92 3.89 -9.25
C GLU A 7 15.00 5.08 -9.05
N ASP A 8 15.56 6.27 -9.07
CA ASP A 8 14.78 7.49 -8.99
C ASP A 8 14.09 7.76 -10.32
N ASP A 9 12.81 8.09 -10.25
CA ASP A 9 12.03 8.53 -11.40
C ASP A 9 11.47 9.91 -11.09
N PRO A 10 11.95 10.98 -11.76
CA PRO A 10 11.55 12.35 -11.46
C PRO A 10 10.05 12.60 -11.61
N ARG A 11 9.32 11.78 -12.38
CA ARG A 11 7.86 11.86 -12.48
C ARG A 11 7.17 11.62 -11.12
N ASN A 12 7.84 10.94 -10.20
CA ASN A 12 7.30 10.65 -8.88
C ASN A 12 7.32 11.85 -7.94
N GLU A 13 7.98 12.95 -8.28
CA GLU A 13 7.99 14.14 -7.44
C GLU A 13 6.62 14.82 -7.36
N ASP A 14 5.86 14.79 -8.45
CA ASP A 14 4.60 15.53 -8.61
C ASP A 14 3.35 14.62 -8.58
N VAL A 15 3.49 13.35 -8.21
CA VAL A 15 2.35 12.44 -8.14
C VAL A 15 1.33 12.88 -7.09
N LEU A 16 0.06 12.69 -7.42
CA LEU A 16 -1.07 12.84 -6.50
C LEU A 16 -1.32 11.53 -5.76
N ILE A 17 -1.39 11.61 -4.45
CA ILE A 17 -1.66 10.49 -3.54
C ILE A 17 -3.07 10.65 -2.99
N SER A 18 -3.85 9.57 -2.95
CA SER A 18 -5.14 9.59 -2.28
C SER A 18 -4.99 9.27 -0.81
N VAL A 19 -5.59 10.11 0.05
CA VAL A 19 -5.79 9.85 1.47
C VAL A 19 -7.28 10.02 1.77
N ASN A 20 -7.93 8.94 2.16
CA ASN A 20 -9.37 8.90 2.47
C ASN A 20 -10.28 9.41 1.34
N GLY A 21 -9.86 9.25 0.08
CA GLY A 21 -10.61 9.70 -1.09
C GLY A 21 -10.33 11.15 -1.49
N GLU A 22 -9.42 11.86 -0.87
CA GLU A 22 -8.95 13.16 -1.28
C GLU A 22 -7.56 13.07 -1.90
N LEU A 23 -7.30 13.82 -2.98
CA LEU A 23 -6.02 13.82 -3.69
C LEU A 23 -5.14 14.94 -3.16
N PHE A 24 -3.93 14.58 -2.77
CA PHE A 24 -2.91 15.49 -2.28
C PHE A 24 -1.64 15.38 -3.12
N PRO A 25 -0.94 16.48 -3.39
CA PRO A 25 0.44 16.43 -3.88
C PRO A 25 1.30 15.59 -2.93
N ARG A 26 2.25 14.83 -3.46
CA ARG A 26 3.12 13.93 -2.68
C ARG A 26 3.70 14.56 -1.41
N LYS A 27 4.12 15.82 -1.48
CA LYS A 27 4.73 16.55 -0.35
C LYS A 27 3.72 16.92 0.75
N GLU A 28 2.43 16.91 0.41
CA GLU A 28 1.33 17.32 1.31
C GLU A 28 0.54 16.13 1.85
N ALA A 29 0.64 14.96 1.19
CA ALA A 29 -0.03 13.75 1.62
C ALA A 29 0.51 13.29 2.99
N LYS A 30 -0.35 13.30 4.00
CA LYS A 30 0.01 13.00 5.39
C LYS A 30 -1.07 12.17 6.06
N VAL A 31 -0.66 11.32 6.98
CA VAL A 31 -1.54 10.65 7.94
C VAL A 31 -1.22 11.15 9.36
N SER A 32 -2.20 11.06 10.23
CA SER A 32 -2.01 11.44 11.63
C SER A 32 -1.02 10.52 12.32
N VAL A 33 -0.23 11.05 13.27
CA VAL A 33 0.60 10.24 14.16
C VAL A 33 -0.24 9.37 15.11
N PHE A 34 -1.54 9.65 15.24
CA PHE A 34 -2.51 8.83 15.99
C PHE A 34 -3.23 7.79 15.10
N ASP A 35 -2.82 7.63 13.84
CA ASP A 35 -3.31 6.54 13.00
C ASP A 35 -2.85 5.19 13.56
N SER A 36 -3.77 4.23 13.65
CA SER A 36 -3.49 2.91 14.23
C SER A 36 -2.43 2.14 13.41
N GLY A 37 -2.39 2.35 12.11
CA GLY A 37 -1.36 1.77 11.24
C GLY A 37 0.02 2.33 11.55
N PHE A 38 0.14 3.63 11.81
CA PHE A 38 1.39 4.26 12.22
C PHE A 38 1.81 3.86 13.64
N LEU A 39 0.87 3.90 14.61
CA LEU A 39 1.17 3.62 16.02
C LEU A 39 1.48 2.14 16.28
N LEU A 40 0.77 1.21 15.65
CA LEU A 40 0.71 -0.18 16.07
C LEU A 40 0.89 -1.18 14.90
N GLY A 41 0.98 -0.71 13.66
CA GLY A 41 0.95 -1.60 12.48
C GLY A 41 -0.44 -2.23 12.26
N ASP A 42 -1.51 -1.69 12.87
CA ASP A 42 -2.87 -2.24 12.80
C ASP A 42 -3.55 -1.86 11.49
N GLY A 43 -3.40 -2.71 10.50
CA GLY A 43 -3.92 -2.51 9.16
C GLY A 43 -3.50 -3.59 8.19
N VAL A 44 -3.97 -3.48 6.97
CA VAL A 44 -3.65 -4.35 5.84
C VAL A 44 -3.19 -3.52 4.66
N TRP A 45 -2.43 -4.13 3.76
CA TRP A 45 -2.00 -3.46 2.55
C TRP A 45 -1.83 -4.42 1.38
N GLU A 46 -1.95 -3.88 0.17
CA GLU A 46 -1.71 -4.56 -1.09
C GLU A 46 -0.84 -3.72 -2.02
N SER A 47 -0.19 -4.41 -2.94
CA SER A 47 0.54 -3.78 -4.04
C SER A 47 0.23 -4.47 -5.34
N PHE A 48 -0.05 -3.69 -6.37
CA PHE A 48 -0.33 -4.19 -7.70
C PHE A 48 0.29 -3.29 -8.76
N ARG A 49 0.33 -3.80 -10.00
CA ARG A 49 0.90 -3.09 -11.13
C ARG A 49 -0.16 -2.65 -12.11
N LEU A 50 0.06 -1.47 -12.68
CA LEU A 50 -0.56 -1.07 -13.93
C LEU A 50 0.43 -1.37 -15.06
N HIS A 51 0.01 -2.21 -16.00
CA HIS A 51 0.79 -2.60 -17.17
C HIS A 51 -0.09 -2.54 -18.41
N ASN A 52 0.37 -1.79 -19.43
CA ASN A 52 -0.38 -1.58 -20.67
C ASN A 52 -1.85 -1.16 -20.43
N GLY A 53 -2.08 -0.22 -19.53
CA GLY A 53 -3.41 0.29 -19.19
C GLY A 53 -4.28 -0.65 -18.37
N LYS A 54 -3.75 -1.79 -17.89
CA LYS A 54 -4.51 -2.78 -17.13
C LYS A 54 -3.90 -2.98 -15.75
N LEU A 55 -4.74 -2.98 -14.74
CA LEU A 55 -4.38 -3.41 -13.38
C LEU A 55 -4.22 -4.94 -13.39
N VAL A 56 -3.01 -5.39 -13.08
CA VAL A 56 -2.66 -6.82 -13.11
C VAL A 56 -3.19 -7.49 -11.83
N PHE A 57 -3.98 -8.56 -11.99
CA PHE A 57 -4.53 -9.36 -10.89
C PHE A 57 -5.29 -8.56 -9.81
N ILE A 58 -6.00 -7.50 -10.22
CA ILE A 58 -6.66 -6.59 -9.26
C ILE A 58 -7.68 -7.33 -8.38
N GLU A 59 -8.43 -8.29 -8.92
CA GLU A 59 -9.43 -9.03 -8.16
C GLU A 59 -8.78 -9.88 -7.07
N GLU A 60 -7.73 -10.61 -7.42
CA GLU A 60 -6.98 -11.45 -6.49
C GLU A 60 -6.33 -10.61 -5.38
N HIS A 61 -5.83 -9.42 -5.71
CA HIS A 61 -5.29 -8.49 -4.73
C HIS A 61 -6.38 -7.95 -3.80
N LEU A 62 -7.54 -7.59 -4.33
CA LEU A 62 -8.67 -7.16 -3.50
C LEU A 62 -9.21 -8.30 -2.64
N ASP A 63 -9.29 -9.53 -3.17
CA ASP A 63 -9.67 -10.71 -2.39
C ASP A 63 -8.74 -10.89 -1.19
N ARG A 64 -7.44 -10.80 -1.40
CA ARG A 64 -6.44 -10.93 -0.34
C ARG A 64 -6.51 -9.79 0.66
N LEU A 65 -6.74 -8.54 0.20
CA LEU A 65 -6.92 -7.39 1.10
C LEU A 65 -8.11 -7.59 2.04
N PHE A 66 -9.28 -7.93 1.47
CA PHE A 66 -10.51 -8.10 2.26
C PHE A 66 -10.45 -9.33 3.17
N HIS A 67 -9.82 -10.41 2.71
CA HIS A 67 -9.55 -11.57 3.55
C HIS A 67 -8.64 -11.20 4.72
N GLY A 68 -7.49 -10.56 4.46
CA GLY A 68 -6.59 -10.11 5.51
C GLY A 68 -7.22 -9.13 6.50
N ALA A 69 -8.07 -8.22 6.00
CA ALA A 69 -8.85 -7.32 6.87
C ALA A 69 -9.82 -8.10 7.77
N SER A 70 -10.51 -9.10 7.23
CA SER A 70 -11.41 -9.99 7.99
C SER A 70 -10.66 -10.74 9.10
N GLU A 71 -9.46 -11.27 8.83
CA GLU A 71 -8.64 -12.00 9.81
C GLU A 71 -8.28 -11.17 11.05
N ILE A 72 -8.10 -9.85 10.86
CA ILE A 72 -7.84 -8.92 11.97
C ILE A 72 -9.10 -8.16 12.43
N SER A 73 -10.30 -8.62 12.00
CA SER A 73 -11.59 -7.97 12.31
C SER A 73 -11.58 -6.46 12.00
N LEU A 74 -11.04 -6.10 10.84
CA LEU A 74 -11.04 -4.74 10.30
C LEU A 74 -12.06 -4.63 9.18
N ASP A 75 -13.07 -3.78 9.36
CA ASP A 75 -13.96 -3.37 8.26
C ASP A 75 -13.27 -2.24 7.50
N PRO A 76 -12.95 -2.39 6.19
CA PRO A 76 -12.35 -1.31 5.41
C PRO A 76 -13.24 -0.07 5.27
N GLY A 77 -14.53 -0.16 5.59
CA GLY A 77 -15.48 0.94 5.51
C GLY A 77 -15.82 1.36 4.07
N ARG A 78 -15.41 0.57 3.08
CA ARG A 78 -15.69 0.73 1.65
C ARG A 78 -15.83 -0.62 0.97
N SER A 79 -16.69 -0.66 -0.05
CA SER A 79 -16.84 -1.84 -0.91
C SER A 79 -15.63 -2.02 -1.84
N ARG A 80 -15.52 -3.19 -2.46
CA ARG A 80 -14.49 -3.48 -3.49
C ARG A 80 -14.60 -2.53 -4.67
N GLU A 81 -15.82 -2.27 -5.11
CA GLU A 81 -16.13 -1.39 -6.23
C GLU A 81 -15.72 0.06 -5.92
N GLU A 82 -15.96 0.54 -4.70
CA GLU A 82 -15.54 1.87 -4.26
C GLU A 82 -14.02 1.99 -4.21
N ILE A 83 -13.31 0.99 -3.68
CA ILE A 83 -11.83 0.97 -3.66
C ILE A 83 -11.28 0.91 -5.08
N ARG A 84 -11.84 0.08 -5.96
CA ARG A 84 -11.45 0.00 -7.37
C ARG A 84 -11.66 1.33 -8.09
N SER A 85 -12.81 1.97 -7.88
CA SER A 85 -13.11 3.28 -8.45
C SER A 85 -12.09 4.33 -8.00
N GLU A 86 -11.72 4.31 -6.73
CA GLU A 86 -10.72 5.20 -6.16
C GLU A 86 -9.33 4.97 -6.78
N ILE A 87 -8.92 3.71 -6.96
CA ILE A 87 -7.66 3.35 -7.63
C ILE A 87 -7.65 3.91 -9.06
N ASN A 88 -8.72 3.71 -9.82
CA ASN A 88 -8.83 4.22 -11.19
C ASN A 88 -8.79 5.75 -11.23
N ARG A 89 -9.40 6.41 -10.25
CA ARG A 89 -9.35 7.88 -10.12
C ARG A 89 -7.93 8.38 -9.87
N VAL A 90 -7.17 7.71 -8.99
CA VAL A 90 -5.76 8.03 -8.74
C VAL A 90 -4.91 7.86 -10.00
N ILE A 91 -5.09 6.75 -10.73
CA ILE A 91 -4.40 6.48 -11.99
C ILE A 91 -4.69 7.59 -13.03
N SER A 92 -5.97 7.93 -13.20
CA SER A 92 -6.40 8.95 -14.17
C SER A 92 -5.90 10.34 -13.79
N ALA A 93 -5.94 10.70 -12.52
CA ALA A 93 -5.48 12.02 -12.04
C ALA A 93 -3.97 12.22 -12.21
N ASN A 94 -3.20 11.13 -12.28
CA ASN A 94 -1.75 11.14 -12.52
C ASN A 94 -1.39 10.85 -13.99
N GLU A 95 -2.36 10.71 -14.89
CA GLU A 95 -2.15 10.37 -16.30
C GLU A 95 -1.28 9.11 -16.50
N MET A 96 -1.44 8.12 -15.61
CA MET A 96 -0.63 6.91 -15.59
C MET A 96 -1.21 5.84 -16.52
N HIS A 97 -0.35 5.23 -17.36
CA HIS A 97 -0.76 4.22 -18.34
C HIS A 97 0.02 2.92 -18.25
N ASP A 98 1.30 2.97 -17.88
CA ASP A 98 2.17 1.80 -17.84
C ASP A 98 3.34 1.99 -16.87
N ASN A 99 3.96 0.87 -16.48
CA ASN A 99 5.10 0.86 -15.56
C ASN A 99 4.81 1.58 -14.24
N VAL A 100 3.63 1.36 -13.68
CA VAL A 100 3.22 1.93 -12.41
C VAL A 100 3.08 0.82 -11.36
N HIS A 101 3.56 1.11 -10.19
CA HIS A 101 3.33 0.34 -8.98
C HIS A 101 2.38 1.13 -8.08
N LEU A 102 1.33 0.49 -7.60
CA LEU A 102 0.39 1.09 -6.68
C LEU A 102 0.47 0.37 -5.34
N ARG A 103 0.45 1.14 -4.27
CA ARG A 103 0.28 0.63 -2.91
C ARG A 103 -1.02 1.13 -2.32
N LEU A 104 -1.86 0.19 -1.91
CA LEU A 104 -3.10 0.43 -1.19
C LEU A 104 -2.87 0.03 0.27
N ILE A 105 -3.14 0.94 1.20
CA ILE A 105 -3.01 0.72 2.63
C ILE A 105 -4.36 1.03 3.27
N VAL A 106 -4.81 0.15 4.16
CA VAL A 106 -6.02 0.35 4.97
C VAL A 106 -5.65 0.13 6.43
N SER A 107 -5.67 1.19 7.23
CA SER A 107 -5.54 1.09 8.68
C SER A 107 -6.91 1.11 9.35
N ARG A 108 -6.98 0.71 10.62
CA ARG A 108 -8.23 0.75 11.39
C ARG A 108 -8.72 2.18 11.66
N GLY A 109 -7.90 3.20 11.43
CA GLY A 109 -8.22 4.61 11.63
C GLY A 109 -7.55 5.22 12.86
N LEU A 110 -8.06 6.39 13.27
CA LEU A 110 -7.44 7.18 14.33
C LEU A 110 -7.79 6.64 15.72
N LYS A 111 -6.81 6.65 16.60
CA LYS A 111 -6.97 6.38 18.01
C LYS A 111 -7.01 7.68 18.82
N PRO A 112 -7.87 7.78 19.86
CA PRO A 112 -7.88 8.95 20.75
C PRO A 112 -6.62 9.02 21.63
N THR A 113 -5.93 7.89 21.78
CA THR A 113 -4.70 7.71 22.58
C THR A 113 -3.94 6.49 22.05
N PRO A 114 -2.62 6.39 22.26
CA PRO A 114 -1.82 5.21 21.87
C PRO A 114 -2.16 3.96 22.70
N TYR A 115 -3.40 3.48 22.59
CA TYR A 115 -3.90 2.31 23.28
C TYR A 115 -4.07 1.12 22.35
N GLN A 116 -3.63 -0.06 22.79
CA GLN A 116 -3.51 -1.24 21.93
C GLN A 116 -4.85 -1.86 21.53
N ALA A 117 -5.90 -1.75 22.36
CA ALA A 117 -7.18 -2.38 22.10
C ALA A 117 -7.79 -1.94 20.75
N PRO A 118 -8.12 -2.86 19.84
CA PRO A 118 -8.55 -2.54 18.47
C PRO A 118 -9.90 -1.83 18.41
N TRP A 119 -10.75 -1.96 19.42
CA TRP A 119 -12.05 -1.28 19.49
C TRP A 119 -11.99 0.18 19.98
N VAL A 120 -10.83 0.63 20.47
CA VAL A 120 -10.62 2.03 20.87
C VAL A 120 -10.22 2.84 19.65
N ILE A 121 -11.22 3.26 18.88
CA ILE A 121 -11.09 3.99 17.60
C ILE A 121 -11.98 5.23 17.65
N SER A 122 -11.52 6.34 17.10
CA SER A 122 -12.22 7.63 17.04
C SER A 122 -12.61 8.08 15.63
N SER A 123 -12.27 7.30 14.59
CA SER A 123 -12.58 7.64 13.19
C SER A 123 -13.02 6.42 12.39
N LYS A 124 -13.36 6.66 11.12
CA LYS A 124 -13.44 5.62 10.10
C LYS A 124 -12.02 5.11 9.76
N PRO A 125 -11.89 3.93 9.10
CA PRO A 125 -10.62 3.46 8.57
C PRO A 125 -9.91 4.52 7.72
N THR A 126 -8.58 4.53 7.78
CA THR A 126 -7.77 5.37 6.89
C THR A 126 -7.36 4.57 5.68
N ILE A 127 -7.67 5.08 4.50
CA ILE A 127 -7.32 4.44 3.22
C ILE A 127 -6.34 5.35 2.49
N VAL A 128 -5.18 4.80 2.12
CA VAL A 128 -4.15 5.53 1.37
C VAL A 128 -3.83 4.76 0.10
N ILE A 129 -3.79 5.47 -1.05
CA ILE A 129 -3.37 4.90 -2.33
C ILE A 129 -2.20 5.73 -2.85
N ILE A 130 -1.03 5.08 -2.93
CA ILE A 130 0.22 5.69 -3.37
C ILE A 130 0.58 5.12 -4.74
N PRO A 131 0.52 5.90 -5.82
CA PRO A 131 1.02 5.51 -7.11
C PRO A 131 2.49 5.87 -7.25
N GLU A 132 3.25 5.06 -7.99
CA GLU A 132 4.67 5.27 -8.26
C GLU A 132 4.99 4.82 -9.69
N PHE A 133 5.60 5.68 -10.50
CA PHE A 133 6.23 5.24 -11.73
C PHE A 133 7.42 4.36 -11.37
N LYS A 134 7.35 3.08 -11.75
CA LYS A 134 8.36 2.08 -11.40
C LYS A 134 8.43 0.98 -12.44
N LYS A 135 9.50 0.98 -13.20
CA LYS A 135 9.75 -0.05 -14.20
C LYS A 135 10.04 -1.40 -13.53
N ALA A 136 9.50 -2.48 -14.10
CA ALA A 136 9.86 -3.82 -13.65
C ALA A 136 11.33 -4.11 -14.05
N ASN A 137 12.09 -4.72 -13.15
CA ASN A 137 13.46 -5.15 -13.45
C ASN A 137 13.42 -6.50 -14.18
N GLU A 138 13.49 -6.45 -15.52
CA GLU A 138 13.44 -7.63 -16.39
C GLU A 138 14.60 -8.61 -16.14
N LYS A 139 15.79 -8.10 -15.76
CA LYS A 139 16.95 -8.97 -15.47
C LYS A 139 16.67 -9.95 -14.33
N ARG A 140 15.85 -9.57 -13.35
CA ARG A 140 15.52 -10.45 -12.22
C ARG A 140 14.68 -11.66 -12.62
N SER A 141 13.82 -11.52 -13.63
CA SER A 141 13.04 -12.65 -14.15
C SER A 141 13.89 -13.59 -15.00
N ILE A 142 15.00 -13.12 -15.57
CA ILE A 142 15.92 -13.92 -16.39
C ILE A 142 17.03 -14.54 -15.54
N ASP A 143 17.69 -13.72 -14.72
CA ASP A 143 18.88 -14.10 -13.95
C ASP A 143 18.52 -14.76 -12.59
N GLY A 144 17.27 -14.60 -12.15
CA GLY A 144 16.83 -15.04 -10.82
C GLY A 144 17.40 -14.15 -9.69
N ILE A 145 17.19 -14.61 -8.46
CA ILE A 145 17.73 -14.00 -7.25
C ILE A 145 18.49 -15.02 -6.43
N ARG A 146 19.59 -14.61 -5.81
CA ARG A 146 20.32 -15.47 -4.87
C ARG A 146 19.67 -15.34 -3.48
N LEU A 147 19.18 -16.47 -2.95
CA LEU A 147 18.68 -16.56 -1.59
C LEU A 147 19.76 -17.15 -0.67
N VAL A 148 19.86 -16.59 0.52
CA VAL A 148 20.73 -17.08 1.59
C VAL A 148 19.87 -17.34 2.81
N SER A 149 19.86 -18.58 3.29
CA SER A 149 19.28 -18.92 4.58
C SER A 149 20.28 -18.59 5.68
N ARG A 150 19.86 -17.84 6.69
CA ARG A 150 20.61 -17.62 7.91
C ARG A 150 19.86 -18.32 9.04
N SER A 151 20.47 -19.33 9.65
CA SER A 151 19.97 -19.87 10.91
C SER A 151 20.39 -18.92 12.04
N GLU A 152 19.44 -18.44 12.83
CA GLU A 152 19.76 -17.83 14.12
C GLU A 152 19.97 -18.98 15.12
N GLU A 153 21.21 -19.25 15.46
CA GLU A 153 21.51 -20.04 16.66
C GLU A 153 21.22 -19.13 17.84
N HIS A 154 20.14 -19.40 18.57
CA HIS A 154 19.94 -18.85 19.90
C HIS A 154 20.96 -19.52 20.82
N THR A 155 22.11 -18.92 20.99
CA THR A 155 22.97 -19.23 22.12
C THR A 155 22.30 -18.62 23.34
N SER A 156 21.52 -19.44 24.05
CA SER A 156 21.14 -19.17 25.44
C SER A 156 22.36 -19.39 26.28
N GLU A 157 23.00 -18.32 26.72
CA GLU A 157 23.82 -18.33 27.93
C GLU A 157 22.93 -18.09 29.16
#